data_644907500c5b940fd49f4296b01b8439
#
_entry.id   644907500c5b940fd49f4296b01b8439
#
_cell.length_a   1.000
_cell.length_b   1.000
_cell.length_c   1.000
_cell.angle_alpha   90.00
_cell.angle_beta   90.00
_cell.angle_gamma   90.00
#
_symmetry.space_group_name_H-M   'P 1'
#
loop_
_entity.id
_entity.type
_entity.pdbx_description
1 polymer ?
#
loop_
_entity_poly.entity_id
_entity_poly.type
_entity_poly.pdbx_seq_one_letter_code
_entity_poly.pdbx_strand_id
1 'polypeptide(L)'
;MRRWLILIVAGAALATQGAQDRPGRRGGPRPAVQASKCNDVPAHPFDLILGRPTSNSVTVSVLCQADAKGYIAYGTEPDKLQRRTPPRLMEKGHPEEFVLSGLRSNTRFFYQFRFVSGGIPGVATNITGIGTNSAVLCFHTARPRGELFTFTVTADSHLDERTDPLVYQRTLAGALKDEPDFHIDLGDTFMTEKHPGRDEAHRQYIAQRYYFGQMSASTPLFLVLGNHDGESPGGGRAGGDSLAVWSNTMRKRYFPNPAPDGFYTGNRTPHPQAGLLQDYYAWEWGDALFVVLDPFWFTPKQRGEGDNWNRTLGAGQHAWLGRTLESSKARFKFVFIHHLVGGFENQCRGGSEAAPFFEWGGKNADGSEGFKEHRPGWGAPIHQMLVTNKVNVVFHGHDHFYARQALDGVIYQEVPQPGFPGNGRPPRNAAEYGYREGTILGSPGYLRVRVSPKTTMVSLARPSGSGAEAPHAYEVSP
;
A
#
# COMPACT_ATOMS: atom_id res chain seq x y z
N MET A 1 4.40 37.06 72.70
CA MET A 1 5.04 37.63 71.49
C MET A 1 4.67 36.77 70.33
N ARG A 2 3.64 37.11 69.55
CA ARG A 2 3.16 36.41 68.36
C ARG A 2 3.63 37.19 67.16
N ARG A 3 4.45 36.55 66.31
CA ARG A 3 4.84 37.06 64.97
C ARG A 3 3.87 36.53 63.94
N TRP A 4 3.21 37.39 63.20
CA TRP A 4 2.38 37.13 62.05
C TRP A 4 3.26 37.08 60.82
N LEU A 5 3.15 35.96 60.04
CA LEU A 5 3.72 35.88 58.72
C LEU A 5 2.67 36.37 57.69
N ILE A 6 3.04 37.36 56.93
CA ILE A 6 2.23 37.89 55.82
C ILE A 6 2.58 37.06 54.59
N LEU A 7 1.59 36.35 54.01
CA LEU A 7 1.71 35.70 52.70
C LEU A 7 1.41 36.74 51.62
N ILE A 8 2.40 37.01 50.78
CA ILE A 8 2.22 37.85 49.57
C ILE A 8 1.81 36.86 48.44
N VAL A 9 0.57 37.02 47.97
CA VAL A 9 0.08 36.31 46.77
C VAL A 9 0.47 37.20 45.57
N ALA A 10 1.43 36.76 44.78
CA ALA A 10 1.75 37.36 43.50
C ALA A 10 0.75 36.88 42.44
N GLY A 11 -0.13 37.79 42.01
CA GLY A 11 -1.02 37.54 40.87
C GLY A 11 -0.23 37.59 39.58
N ALA A 12 -0.20 36.49 38.87
CA ALA A 12 0.30 36.44 37.48
C ALA A 12 -0.79 36.98 36.54
N ALA A 13 -0.56 38.15 35.96
CA ALA A 13 -1.38 38.70 34.89
C ALA A 13 -1.09 37.90 33.61
N LEU A 14 -2.10 37.21 33.11
CA LEU A 14 -2.08 36.63 31.74
C LEU A 14 -2.15 37.81 30.75
N ALA A 15 -1.03 38.06 30.07
CA ALA A 15 -0.99 38.92 28.90
C ALA A 15 -1.55 38.11 27.69
N THR A 16 -2.75 38.46 27.26
CA THR A 16 -3.30 38.06 25.97
C THR A 16 -2.48 38.76 24.87
N GLN A 17 -1.57 38.03 24.25
CA GLN A 17 -0.94 38.49 23.01
C GLN A 17 -1.95 38.30 21.88
N GLY A 18 -2.43 39.43 21.34
CA GLY A 18 -3.27 39.47 20.15
C GLY A 18 -2.56 38.84 18.96
N ALA A 19 -3.27 37.99 18.28
CA ALA A 19 -2.86 37.43 17.01
C ALA A 19 -2.64 38.56 15.99
N GLN A 20 -1.40 38.87 15.67
CA GLN A 20 -1.09 39.72 14.53
C GLN A 20 -1.37 38.93 13.24
N ASP A 21 -2.35 39.41 12.48
CA ASP A 21 -2.62 39.00 11.11
C ASP A 21 -1.33 39.05 10.28
N ARG A 22 -0.82 37.86 9.93
CA ARG A 22 0.23 37.76 8.92
C ARG A 22 -0.42 37.95 7.55
N PRO A 23 0.02 38.94 6.72
CA PRO A 23 -0.53 39.15 5.40
C PRO A 23 -0.36 37.86 4.56
N GLY A 24 -1.46 37.42 3.95
CA GLY A 24 -1.51 36.24 3.11
C GLY A 24 -0.38 36.26 2.08
N ARG A 25 0.48 35.25 2.10
CA ARG A 25 1.42 35.00 1.03
C ARG A 25 0.62 34.75 -0.25
N ARG A 26 0.56 35.74 -1.13
CA ARG A 26 0.14 35.53 -2.52
C ARG A 26 1.03 34.44 -3.09
N GLY A 27 0.42 33.33 -3.52
CA GLY A 27 1.11 32.20 -4.12
C GLY A 27 1.85 32.68 -5.38
N GLY A 28 3.17 32.84 -5.25
CA GLY A 28 4.03 32.85 -6.44
C GLY A 28 3.92 31.49 -7.14
N PRO A 29 4.24 31.42 -8.43
CA PRO A 29 4.26 30.16 -9.15
C PRO A 29 5.09 29.16 -8.34
N ARG A 30 4.50 27.97 -8.03
CA ARG A 30 5.25 26.88 -7.39
C ARG A 30 6.47 26.63 -8.26
N PRO A 31 7.70 26.51 -7.70
CA PRO A 31 8.84 26.11 -8.47
C PRO A 31 8.49 24.80 -9.20
N ALA A 32 8.79 24.75 -10.50
CA ALA A 32 8.60 23.53 -11.28
C ALA A 32 9.27 22.39 -10.54
N VAL A 33 8.48 21.36 -10.19
CA VAL A 33 9.01 20.15 -9.55
C VAL A 33 10.05 19.60 -10.52
N GLN A 34 11.31 19.58 -10.08
CA GLN A 34 12.36 18.99 -10.88
C GLN A 34 12.00 17.53 -11.08
N ALA A 35 11.89 17.06 -12.33
CA ALA A 35 11.55 15.67 -12.64
C ALA A 35 12.46 14.76 -11.82
N SER A 36 11.87 13.84 -11.05
CA SER A 36 12.63 12.95 -10.19
C SER A 36 13.56 12.09 -11.03
N LYS A 37 14.84 11.97 -10.65
CA LYS A 37 15.80 11.06 -11.28
C LYS A 37 15.31 9.60 -11.29
N CYS A 38 14.40 9.25 -10.39
CA CYS A 38 13.80 7.93 -10.30
C CYS A 38 12.85 7.62 -11.47
N ASN A 39 12.34 8.63 -12.18
CA ASN A 39 11.51 8.43 -13.37
C ASN A 39 12.34 8.10 -14.62
N ASP A 40 13.64 8.34 -14.58
CA ASP A 40 14.57 7.99 -15.65
C ASP A 40 15.08 6.56 -15.43
N VAL A 41 14.27 5.58 -15.83
CA VAL A 41 14.64 4.16 -15.70
C VAL A 41 15.51 3.71 -16.87
N PRO A 42 16.41 2.72 -16.67
CA PRO A 42 17.22 2.16 -17.74
C PRO A 42 16.36 1.61 -18.88
N ALA A 43 16.88 1.71 -20.11
CA ALA A 43 16.21 1.11 -21.27
C ALA A 43 16.09 -0.41 -21.08
N HIS A 44 14.89 -0.94 -21.26
CA HIS A 44 14.56 -2.34 -21.11
C HIS A 44 13.43 -2.72 -22.06
N PRO A 45 13.30 -4.00 -22.47
CA PRO A 45 12.34 -4.38 -23.50
C PRO A 45 10.91 -4.49 -23.00
N PHE A 46 10.70 -4.90 -21.73
CA PHE A 46 9.37 -5.10 -21.13
C PHE A 46 9.44 -5.13 -19.60
N ASP A 47 8.29 -4.91 -18.96
CA ASP A 47 8.03 -5.13 -17.54
C ASP A 47 6.99 -6.22 -17.34
N LEU A 48 7.17 -7.04 -16.29
CA LEU A 48 6.23 -8.07 -15.87
C LEU A 48 5.77 -7.79 -14.44
N ILE A 49 4.46 -7.75 -14.23
CA ILE A 49 3.85 -7.62 -12.90
C ILE A 49 2.85 -8.76 -12.71
N LEU A 50 3.08 -9.59 -11.71
CA LEU A 50 2.09 -10.55 -11.24
C LEU A 50 1.10 -9.86 -10.31
N GLY A 51 -0.17 -10.24 -10.39
CA GLY A 51 -1.20 -9.77 -9.47
C GLY A 51 -2.41 -10.69 -9.41
N ARG A 52 -3.30 -10.42 -8.49
CA ARG A 52 -4.54 -11.20 -8.28
C ARG A 52 -4.32 -12.71 -8.19
N PRO A 53 -3.34 -13.21 -7.38
CA PRO A 53 -3.15 -14.64 -7.21
C PRO A 53 -4.33 -15.24 -6.45
N THR A 54 -4.79 -16.41 -6.90
CA THR A 54 -5.83 -17.18 -6.22
C THR A 54 -5.38 -18.62 -6.00
N SER A 55 -6.27 -19.49 -5.54
CA SER A 55 -5.97 -20.93 -5.44
C SER A 55 -5.79 -21.60 -6.81
N ASN A 56 -6.30 -20.99 -7.89
CA ASN A 56 -6.32 -21.62 -9.21
C ASN A 56 -6.01 -20.69 -10.38
N SER A 57 -5.57 -19.46 -10.11
CA SER A 57 -5.22 -18.48 -11.13
C SER A 57 -4.18 -17.46 -10.65
N VAL A 58 -3.54 -16.77 -11.61
CA VAL A 58 -2.74 -15.57 -11.43
C VAL A 58 -2.83 -14.73 -12.70
N THR A 59 -2.70 -13.43 -12.58
CA THR A 59 -2.60 -12.51 -13.71
C THR A 59 -1.15 -12.11 -13.92
N VAL A 60 -0.68 -12.22 -15.17
CA VAL A 60 0.61 -11.68 -15.62
C VAL A 60 0.31 -10.44 -16.47
N SER A 61 0.62 -9.27 -15.97
CA SER A 61 0.54 -8.00 -16.72
C SER A 61 1.88 -7.72 -17.40
N VAL A 62 1.88 -7.61 -18.73
CA VAL A 62 3.06 -7.37 -19.55
C VAL A 62 2.98 -5.99 -20.16
N LEU A 63 3.99 -5.15 -19.98
CA LEU A 63 4.14 -3.89 -20.68
C LEU A 63 5.39 -3.94 -21.55
N CYS A 64 5.22 -3.81 -22.87
CA CYS A 64 6.33 -3.78 -23.82
C CYS A 64 6.73 -2.35 -24.16
N GLN A 65 8.04 -2.11 -24.31
CA GLN A 65 8.59 -0.81 -24.71
C GLN A 65 8.64 -0.60 -26.25
N ALA A 66 8.17 -1.59 -27.00
CA ALA A 66 7.90 -1.55 -28.44
C ALA A 66 6.72 -2.44 -28.75
N ASP A 67 6.07 -2.24 -29.90
CA ASP A 67 5.01 -3.13 -30.36
C ASP A 67 5.52 -4.57 -30.43
N ALA A 68 4.72 -5.50 -29.94
CA ALA A 68 5.11 -6.89 -29.86
C ALA A 68 3.91 -7.84 -30.05
N LYS A 69 4.21 -9.09 -30.32
CA LYS A 69 3.25 -10.19 -30.26
C LYS A 69 3.83 -11.29 -29.40
N GLY A 70 3.10 -11.72 -28.38
CA GLY A 70 3.64 -12.70 -27.43
C GLY A 70 2.57 -13.46 -26.66
N TYR A 71 3.04 -14.37 -25.83
CA TYR A 71 2.22 -15.24 -24.98
C TYR A 71 3.01 -15.66 -23.72
N ILE A 72 2.32 -16.17 -22.73
CA ILE A 72 2.93 -16.76 -21.54
C ILE A 72 2.96 -18.27 -21.70
N ALA A 73 4.16 -18.87 -21.65
CA ALA A 73 4.34 -20.32 -21.48
C ALA A 73 4.51 -20.62 -20.00
N TYR A 74 3.88 -21.68 -19.48
CA TYR A 74 3.93 -22.00 -18.05
C TYR A 74 3.79 -23.49 -17.76
N GLY A 75 4.27 -23.91 -16.59
CA GLY A 75 4.26 -25.29 -16.13
C GLY A 75 4.67 -25.41 -14.67
N THR A 76 4.83 -26.65 -14.17
CA THR A 76 5.27 -26.93 -12.80
C THR A 76 6.76 -27.28 -12.70
N GLU A 77 7.45 -27.35 -13.82
CA GLU A 77 8.88 -27.59 -13.92
C GLU A 77 9.52 -26.48 -14.77
N PRO A 78 10.67 -25.92 -14.38
CA PRO A 78 11.25 -24.76 -15.06
C PRO A 78 11.68 -25.04 -16.52
N ASP A 79 12.03 -26.26 -16.83
CA ASP A 79 12.44 -26.73 -18.15
C ASP A 79 11.29 -27.30 -19.00
N LYS A 80 10.08 -27.46 -18.43
CA LYS A 80 8.89 -28.03 -19.07
C LYS A 80 7.66 -27.13 -18.97
N LEU A 81 7.67 -26.04 -19.72
CA LEU A 81 6.55 -25.09 -19.79
C LEU A 81 5.54 -25.57 -20.87
N GLN A 82 4.73 -26.58 -20.54
CA GLN A 82 3.87 -27.29 -21.49
C GLN A 82 2.56 -26.58 -21.81
N ARG A 83 2.11 -25.65 -20.93
CA ARG A 83 0.89 -24.86 -21.13
C ARG A 83 1.25 -23.49 -21.68
N ARG A 84 0.32 -22.90 -22.44
CA ARG A 84 0.49 -21.53 -22.93
C ARG A 84 -0.83 -20.80 -23.03
N THR A 85 -0.79 -19.47 -22.92
CA THR A 85 -1.93 -18.62 -23.22
C THR A 85 -2.06 -18.43 -24.75
N PRO A 86 -3.23 -18.01 -25.25
CA PRO A 86 -3.32 -17.48 -26.60
C PRO A 86 -2.36 -16.31 -26.80
N PRO A 87 -1.72 -16.19 -27.98
CA PRO A 87 -0.90 -15.02 -28.30
C PRO A 87 -1.74 -13.74 -28.39
N ARG A 88 -1.18 -12.62 -27.92
CA ARG A 88 -1.80 -11.29 -28.03
C ARG A 88 -0.87 -10.29 -28.72
N LEU A 89 -1.46 -9.31 -29.40
CA LEU A 89 -0.76 -8.13 -29.84
C LEU A 89 -0.66 -7.17 -28.66
N MET A 90 0.50 -6.56 -28.47
CA MET A 90 0.80 -5.61 -27.42
C MET A 90 1.29 -4.31 -28.06
N GLU A 91 0.61 -3.23 -27.76
CA GLU A 91 1.00 -1.89 -28.19
C GLU A 91 2.03 -1.34 -27.21
N LYS A 92 3.03 -0.64 -27.76
CA LYS A 92 4.08 0.05 -26.96
C LYS A 92 3.48 0.87 -25.84
N GLY A 93 3.94 0.66 -24.60
CA GLY A 93 3.53 1.42 -23.41
C GLY A 93 2.12 1.09 -22.89
N HIS A 94 1.45 0.11 -23.49
CA HIS A 94 0.12 -0.36 -23.08
C HIS A 94 0.20 -1.76 -22.47
N PRO A 95 -0.11 -1.94 -21.17
CA PRO A 95 -0.07 -3.25 -20.54
C PRO A 95 -1.14 -4.19 -21.07
N GLU A 96 -0.77 -5.45 -21.30
CA GLU A 96 -1.68 -6.56 -21.60
C GLU A 96 -1.70 -7.57 -20.45
N GLU A 97 -2.88 -8.01 -20.05
CA GLU A 97 -3.06 -8.96 -18.97
C GLU A 97 -3.30 -10.38 -19.51
N PHE A 98 -2.48 -11.31 -19.09
CA PHE A 98 -2.63 -12.73 -19.35
C PHE A 98 -3.08 -13.45 -18.07
N VAL A 99 -4.30 -13.96 -18.04
CA VAL A 99 -4.79 -14.75 -16.91
C VAL A 99 -4.40 -16.20 -17.09
N LEU A 100 -3.56 -16.71 -16.20
CA LEU A 100 -3.24 -18.13 -16.09
C LEU A 100 -4.28 -18.77 -15.18
N SER A 101 -5.15 -19.60 -15.70
CA SER A 101 -6.27 -20.22 -14.98
C SER A 101 -6.20 -21.75 -14.99
N GLY A 102 -7.03 -22.39 -14.15
CA GLY A 102 -7.02 -23.85 -14.00
C GLY A 102 -5.71 -24.37 -13.42
N LEU A 103 -5.10 -23.59 -12.52
CA LEU A 103 -3.89 -23.97 -11.82
C LEU A 103 -4.23 -24.87 -10.62
N ARG A 104 -3.28 -25.67 -10.17
CA ARG A 104 -3.40 -26.40 -8.90
C ARG A 104 -3.14 -25.46 -7.73
N SER A 105 -3.92 -25.59 -6.69
CA SER A 105 -3.69 -24.91 -5.40
C SER A 105 -2.39 -25.38 -4.75
N ASN A 106 -1.81 -24.56 -3.88
CA ASN A 106 -0.60 -24.87 -3.12
C ASN A 106 0.54 -25.38 -4.01
N THR A 107 0.77 -24.73 -5.14
CA THR A 107 1.72 -25.21 -6.15
C THR A 107 2.59 -24.06 -6.65
N ARG A 108 3.90 -24.29 -6.70
CA ARG A 108 4.84 -23.42 -7.40
C ARG A 108 4.71 -23.67 -8.89
N PHE A 109 4.46 -22.61 -9.65
CA PHE A 109 4.47 -22.60 -11.10
C PHE A 109 5.65 -21.82 -11.62
N PHE A 110 6.15 -22.23 -12.77
CA PHE A 110 7.17 -21.53 -13.55
C PHE A 110 6.54 -21.01 -14.82
N TYR A 111 6.98 -19.82 -15.28
CA TYR A 111 6.47 -19.23 -16.49
C TYR A 111 7.55 -18.45 -17.23
N GLN A 112 7.31 -18.17 -18.50
CA GLN A 112 8.18 -17.40 -19.37
C GLN A 112 7.34 -16.61 -20.34
N PHE A 113 7.62 -15.31 -20.47
CA PHE A 113 7.07 -14.47 -21.52
C PHE A 113 7.87 -14.73 -22.80
N ARG A 114 7.20 -15.13 -23.86
CA ARG A 114 7.76 -15.40 -25.20
C ARG A 114 7.14 -14.46 -26.20
N PHE A 115 7.96 -13.68 -26.91
CA PHE A 115 7.48 -12.65 -27.78
C PHE A 115 8.39 -12.40 -28.98
N VAL A 116 7.82 -11.73 -29.97
CA VAL A 116 8.53 -11.14 -31.12
C VAL A 116 8.24 -9.65 -31.10
N SER A 117 9.27 -8.82 -31.03
CA SER A 117 9.15 -7.36 -31.12
C SER A 117 9.30 -6.90 -32.58
N GLY A 118 8.63 -5.75 -32.91
CA GLY A 118 8.55 -5.21 -34.24
C GLY A 118 7.19 -5.54 -34.85
N GLY A 119 6.26 -4.56 -34.82
CA GLY A 119 4.98 -4.67 -35.49
C GLY A 119 5.22 -4.81 -36.99
N ILE A 120 5.05 -5.99 -37.55
CA ILE A 120 4.96 -6.19 -38.98
C ILE A 120 3.46 -6.25 -39.30
N PRO A 121 2.85 -5.17 -39.83
CA PRO A 121 1.52 -5.25 -40.38
C PRO A 121 1.51 -6.32 -41.48
N GLY A 122 0.71 -7.37 -41.28
CA GLY A 122 0.53 -8.41 -42.30
C GLY A 122 1.33 -9.71 -42.13
N VAL A 123 2.14 -9.89 -41.08
CA VAL A 123 2.79 -11.18 -40.81
C VAL A 123 1.83 -12.12 -40.13
N ALA A 124 1.54 -13.21 -40.83
CA ALA A 124 0.68 -14.30 -40.42
C ALA A 124 1.09 -14.93 -39.07
N THR A 125 0.10 -15.39 -38.40
CA THR A 125 -0.07 -15.92 -37.05
C THR A 125 0.86 -17.00 -36.55
N ASN A 126 1.87 -17.45 -37.27
CA ASN A 126 2.81 -18.50 -36.83
C ASN A 126 4.05 -17.88 -36.19
N ILE A 127 4.05 -17.71 -34.86
CA ILE A 127 5.23 -17.40 -34.08
C ILE A 127 6.12 -18.65 -34.04
N THR A 128 6.80 -18.94 -35.12
CA THR A 128 7.85 -19.97 -35.21
C THR A 128 9.25 -19.35 -35.39
N GLY A 129 9.34 -18.00 -35.40
CA GLY A 129 10.62 -17.31 -35.46
C GLY A 129 11.34 -17.30 -34.11
N ILE A 130 12.66 -17.13 -34.14
CA ILE A 130 13.52 -16.99 -32.96
C ILE A 130 13.04 -15.75 -32.17
N GLY A 131 12.08 -15.96 -31.25
CA GLY A 131 11.56 -14.90 -30.40
C GLY A 131 12.49 -14.66 -29.22
N THR A 132 12.49 -13.45 -28.70
CA THR A 132 13.12 -13.13 -27.43
C THR A 132 12.28 -13.70 -26.31
N ASN A 133 12.94 -14.27 -25.30
CA ASN A 133 12.27 -14.84 -24.13
C ASN A 133 12.69 -14.07 -22.87
N SER A 134 11.76 -13.92 -21.91
CA SER A 134 12.18 -13.55 -20.56
C SER A 134 13.02 -14.67 -19.91
N ALA A 135 13.63 -14.40 -18.77
CA ALA A 135 14.06 -15.47 -17.88
C ALA A 135 12.85 -16.35 -17.50
N VAL A 136 13.11 -17.56 -17.06
CA VAL A 136 12.09 -18.41 -16.42
C VAL A 136 11.86 -17.87 -15.02
N LEU A 137 10.63 -17.47 -14.74
CA LEU A 137 10.16 -16.85 -13.51
C LEU A 137 9.21 -17.82 -12.79
N CYS A 138 8.87 -17.55 -11.55
CA CYS A 138 7.97 -18.42 -10.79
C CYS A 138 6.99 -17.62 -9.91
N PHE A 139 5.94 -18.29 -9.47
CA PHE A 139 5.00 -17.82 -8.46
C PHE A 139 4.40 -18.99 -7.70
N HIS A 140 3.72 -18.72 -6.60
CA HIS A 140 3.00 -19.73 -5.84
C HIS A 140 1.49 -19.42 -5.85
N THR A 141 0.65 -20.44 -6.08
CA THR A 141 -0.81 -20.34 -5.91
C THR A 141 -1.18 -20.36 -4.43
N ALA A 142 -2.37 -19.86 -4.07
CA ALA A 142 -2.76 -19.72 -2.68
C ALA A 142 -2.58 -21.01 -1.87
N ARG A 143 -2.01 -20.83 -0.70
CA ARG A 143 -1.75 -21.90 0.26
C ARG A 143 -3.00 -22.22 1.07
N PRO A 144 -3.30 -23.48 1.35
CA PRO A 144 -4.35 -23.87 2.26
C PRO A 144 -3.95 -23.59 3.73
N ARG A 145 -4.91 -23.72 4.62
CA ARG A 145 -4.67 -23.65 6.07
C ARG A 145 -3.68 -24.71 6.49
N GLY A 146 -2.84 -24.37 7.46
CA GLY A 146 -1.79 -25.25 7.99
C GLY A 146 -0.44 -25.11 7.27
N GLU A 147 -0.36 -24.40 6.16
CA GLU A 147 0.87 -24.19 5.41
C GLU A 147 1.62 -22.96 5.88
N LEU A 148 2.95 -23.05 5.84
CA LEU A 148 3.85 -21.94 6.10
C LEU A 148 3.99 -21.08 4.84
N PHE A 149 3.94 -19.75 4.98
CA PHE A 149 4.22 -18.82 3.89
C PHE A 149 4.90 -17.54 4.38
N THR A 150 5.42 -16.79 3.43
CA THR A 150 6.04 -15.48 3.68
C THR A 150 5.36 -14.44 2.81
N PHE A 151 5.14 -13.26 3.33
CA PHE A 151 4.85 -12.07 2.55
C PHE A 151 5.74 -10.92 2.98
N THR A 152 5.87 -9.92 2.11
CA THR A 152 6.68 -8.73 2.39
C THR A 152 5.84 -7.47 2.24
N VAL A 153 6.22 -6.40 2.95
CA VAL A 153 5.50 -5.13 2.96
C VAL A 153 6.47 -3.97 2.79
N THR A 154 6.14 -3.04 1.88
CA THR A 154 6.73 -1.71 1.78
C THR A 154 5.65 -0.64 1.91
N ALA A 155 6.05 0.59 2.16
CA ALA A 155 5.18 1.77 2.17
C ALA A 155 5.93 2.97 1.63
N ASP A 156 5.21 3.96 1.12
CA ASP A 156 5.81 5.23 0.73
C ASP A 156 6.93 5.06 -0.29
N SER A 157 6.67 4.24 -1.30
CA SER A 157 7.60 3.93 -2.39
C SER A 157 7.79 5.10 -3.36
N HIS A 158 7.68 6.32 -2.85
CA HIS A 158 7.78 7.54 -3.66
C HIS A 158 8.95 7.51 -4.65
N LEU A 159 8.71 7.98 -5.87
CA LEU A 159 9.78 8.27 -6.81
C LEU A 159 10.06 9.77 -6.86
N ASP A 160 10.25 10.39 -5.70
CA ASP A 160 10.54 11.82 -5.55
C ASP A 160 12.04 12.09 -5.32
N GLU A 161 12.41 13.35 -5.10
CA GLU A 161 13.79 13.80 -4.91
C GLU A 161 14.49 13.21 -3.68
N ARG A 162 13.74 12.59 -2.76
CA ARG A 162 14.28 11.97 -1.54
C ARG A 162 14.54 10.47 -1.70
N THR A 163 14.11 9.89 -2.81
CA THR A 163 14.33 8.48 -3.10
C THR A 163 15.65 8.26 -3.83
N ASP A 164 16.49 7.38 -3.30
CA ASP A 164 17.66 6.86 -4.00
C ASP A 164 17.26 5.60 -4.78
N PRO A 165 17.35 5.63 -6.13
CA PRO A 165 16.97 4.49 -6.96
C PRO A 165 17.74 3.21 -6.63
N LEU A 166 19.01 3.30 -6.25
CA LEU A 166 19.82 2.14 -5.92
C LEU A 166 19.45 1.54 -4.57
N VAL A 167 19.12 2.38 -3.59
CA VAL A 167 18.60 1.92 -2.29
C VAL A 167 17.26 1.22 -2.49
N TYR A 168 16.36 1.80 -3.31
CA TYR A 168 15.06 1.21 -3.60
C TYR A 168 15.21 -0.16 -4.29
N GLN A 169 16.02 -0.25 -5.33
CA GLN A 169 16.29 -1.52 -6.02
C GLN A 169 16.88 -2.58 -5.08
N ARG A 170 17.81 -2.20 -4.20
CA ARG A 170 18.39 -3.12 -3.20
C ARG A 170 17.36 -3.61 -2.20
N THR A 171 16.43 -2.75 -1.79
CA THR A 171 15.32 -3.12 -0.90
C THR A 171 14.40 -4.13 -1.56
N LEU A 172 13.97 -3.88 -2.81
CA LEU A 172 13.13 -4.80 -3.58
C LEU A 172 13.85 -6.13 -3.86
N ALA A 173 15.15 -6.08 -4.18
CA ALA A 173 15.96 -7.29 -4.36
C ALA A 173 16.12 -8.08 -3.04
N GLY A 174 16.18 -7.39 -1.91
CA GLY A 174 16.16 -8.01 -0.59
C GLY A 174 14.85 -8.73 -0.31
N ALA A 175 13.73 -8.05 -0.59
CA ALA A 175 12.39 -8.61 -0.44
C ALA A 175 12.18 -9.86 -1.33
N LEU A 176 12.66 -9.83 -2.59
CA LEU A 176 12.59 -10.97 -3.49
C LEU A 176 13.39 -12.19 -2.98
N LYS A 177 14.55 -11.96 -2.35
CA LYS A 177 15.38 -13.05 -1.79
C LYS A 177 14.71 -13.81 -0.64
N ASP A 178 13.75 -13.19 0.04
CA ASP A 178 12.93 -13.85 1.06
C ASP A 178 11.90 -14.83 0.47
N GLU A 179 11.84 -14.96 -0.87
CA GLU A 179 10.90 -15.79 -1.63
C GLU A 179 9.44 -15.66 -1.17
N PRO A 180 8.90 -14.42 -1.09
CA PRO A 180 7.55 -14.24 -0.59
C PRO A 180 6.50 -14.75 -1.57
N ASP A 181 5.39 -15.27 -1.04
CA ASP A 181 4.23 -15.68 -1.83
C ASP A 181 3.56 -14.47 -2.51
N PHE A 182 3.65 -13.28 -1.88
CA PHE A 182 3.20 -12.00 -2.43
C PHE A 182 3.83 -10.82 -1.69
N HIS A 183 3.71 -9.64 -2.28
CA HIS A 183 4.18 -8.36 -1.73
C HIS A 183 3.01 -7.38 -1.63
N ILE A 184 3.00 -6.57 -0.57
CA ILE A 184 2.02 -5.50 -0.36
C ILE A 184 2.76 -4.17 -0.30
N ASP A 185 2.37 -3.20 -1.12
CA ASP A 185 2.82 -1.81 -1.04
C ASP A 185 1.69 -0.96 -0.47
N LEU A 186 1.97 -0.22 0.62
CA LEU A 186 0.97 0.49 1.42
C LEU A 186 0.62 1.89 0.90
N GLY A 187 0.97 2.19 -0.35
CA GLY A 187 0.58 3.45 -0.98
C GLY A 187 1.62 4.56 -0.89
N ASP A 188 1.22 5.72 -1.36
CA ASP A 188 2.12 6.80 -1.75
C ASP A 188 3.14 6.31 -2.79
N THR A 189 2.61 5.57 -3.76
CA THR A 189 3.36 4.90 -4.80
C THR A 189 3.60 5.80 -6.00
N PHE A 190 2.58 6.57 -6.42
CA PHE A 190 2.59 7.30 -7.70
C PHE A 190 2.75 8.80 -7.56
N MET A 191 2.57 9.37 -6.37
CA MET A 191 2.72 10.82 -6.08
C MET A 191 1.96 11.72 -7.07
N THR A 192 0.83 11.26 -7.56
CA THR A 192 0.14 11.79 -8.74
C THR A 192 -0.24 13.27 -8.58
N GLU A 193 -0.75 13.68 -7.40
CA GLU A 193 -1.18 15.06 -7.18
C GLU A 193 -0.02 16.04 -6.99
N LYS A 194 1.21 15.56 -6.86
CA LYS A 194 2.41 16.41 -6.76
C LYS A 194 2.98 16.82 -8.11
N HIS A 195 2.53 16.20 -9.19
CA HIS A 195 3.00 16.52 -10.55
C HIS A 195 2.23 17.70 -11.14
N PRO A 196 2.88 18.55 -11.96
CA PRO A 196 2.25 19.71 -12.58
C PRO A 196 1.18 19.32 -13.61
N GLY A 197 1.27 18.12 -14.20
CA GLY A 197 0.35 17.62 -15.20
C GLY A 197 0.25 16.10 -15.22
N ARG A 198 -0.72 15.61 -15.98
CA ARG A 198 -0.98 14.16 -16.12
C ARG A 198 0.14 13.43 -16.87
N ASP A 199 0.81 14.09 -17.79
CA ASP A 199 1.91 13.48 -18.56
C ASP A 199 3.11 13.17 -17.66
N GLU A 200 3.45 14.08 -16.75
CA GLU A 200 4.50 13.89 -15.76
C GLU A 200 4.09 12.81 -14.74
N ALA A 201 2.86 12.87 -14.24
CA ALA A 201 2.32 11.86 -13.34
C ALA A 201 2.30 10.47 -14.00
N HIS A 202 1.95 10.38 -15.27
CA HIS A 202 1.93 9.14 -16.03
C HIS A 202 3.30 8.44 -16.08
N ARG A 203 4.39 9.21 -16.18
CA ARG A 203 5.75 8.64 -16.14
C ARG A 203 6.04 7.86 -14.87
N GLN A 204 5.46 8.25 -13.73
CA GLN A 204 5.65 7.52 -12.48
C GLN A 204 5.00 6.13 -12.50
N TYR A 205 3.83 5.97 -13.11
CA TYR A 205 3.23 4.63 -13.25
C TYR A 205 4.13 3.71 -14.07
N ILE A 206 4.73 4.22 -15.14
CA ILE A 206 5.67 3.46 -15.97
C ILE A 206 6.97 3.16 -15.20
N ALA A 207 7.53 4.16 -14.51
CA ALA A 207 8.76 3.97 -13.73
C ALA A 207 8.54 2.97 -12.57
N GLN A 208 7.40 3.05 -11.86
CA GLN A 208 7.07 2.06 -10.82
C GLN A 208 6.93 0.65 -11.37
N ARG A 209 6.44 0.47 -12.61
CA ARG A 209 6.43 -0.85 -13.23
C ARG A 209 7.84 -1.42 -13.41
N TYR A 210 8.80 -0.58 -13.78
CA TYR A 210 10.21 -1.00 -13.86
C TYR A 210 10.74 -1.46 -12.50
N TYR A 211 10.54 -0.66 -11.44
CA TYR A 211 11.04 -1.00 -10.11
C TYR A 211 10.35 -2.22 -9.54
N PHE A 212 9.04 -2.24 -9.48
CA PHE A 212 8.30 -3.42 -9.00
C PHE A 212 8.52 -4.64 -9.90
N GLY A 213 8.67 -4.48 -11.20
CA GLY A 213 8.95 -5.55 -12.15
C GLY A 213 10.18 -6.37 -11.79
N GLN A 214 11.17 -5.79 -11.12
CA GLN A 214 12.37 -6.50 -10.66
C GLN A 214 12.04 -7.52 -9.55
N MET A 215 10.96 -7.36 -8.83
CA MET A 215 10.49 -8.29 -7.80
C MET A 215 9.17 -8.96 -8.23
N SER A 216 8.21 -8.16 -8.68
CA SER A 216 6.83 -8.61 -8.93
C SER A 216 6.67 -9.44 -10.21
N ALA A 217 7.74 -9.63 -10.98
CA ALA A 217 7.82 -10.68 -11.98
C ALA A 217 7.83 -12.11 -11.36
N SER A 218 8.15 -12.25 -10.08
CA SER A 218 8.09 -13.54 -9.37
C SER A 218 7.28 -13.51 -8.08
N THR A 219 6.81 -12.34 -7.68
CA THR A 219 6.07 -12.12 -6.44
C THR A 219 4.83 -11.27 -6.74
N PRO A 220 3.61 -11.84 -6.70
CA PRO A 220 2.39 -11.07 -6.92
C PRO A 220 2.31 -9.82 -6.05
N LEU A 221 1.89 -8.70 -6.64
CA LEU A 221 1.80 -7.39 -6.00
C LEU A 221 0.36 -7.07 -5.63
N PHE A 222 0.19 -6.53 -4.42
CA PHE A 222 -1.03 -5.90 -3.93
C PHE A 222 -0.74 -4.44 -3.62
N LEU A 223 -1.56 -3.53 -4.15
CA LEU A 223 -1.44 -2.09 -3.89
C LEU A 223 -2.53 -1.64 -2.92
N VAL A 224 -2.12 -0.84 -1.94
CA VAL A 224 -2.99 -0.06 -1.07
C VAL A 224 -2.91 1.40 -1.51
N LEU A 225 -3.98 2.17 -1.36
CA LEU A 225 -3.98 3.59 -1.75
C LEU A 225 -3.30 4.45 -0.68
N GLY A 226 -2.44 5.37 -1.13
CA GLY A 226 -1.84 6.45 -0.34
C GLY A 226 -2.45 7.82 -0.65
N ASN A 227 -2.19 8.81 0.20
CA ASN A 227 -2.78 10.15 0.05
C ASN A 227 -2.21 10.91 -1.16
N HIS A 228 -1.03 10.52 -1.65
CA HIS A 228 -0.40 11.11 -2.83
C HIS A 228 -0.68 10.36 -4.14
N ASP A 229 -1.43 9.28 -4.12
CA ASP A 229 -1.77 8.50 -5.33
C ASP A 229 -2.87 9.15 -6.20
N GLY A 230 -3.37 10.30 -5.75
CA GLY A 230 -4.31 11.12 -6.52
C GLY A 230 -5.76 10.62 -6.48
N GLU A 231 -6.06 9.54 -5.76
CA GLU A 231 -7.39 8.95 -5.67
C GLU A 231 -8.24 9.51 -4.51
N SER A 232 -8.20 10.83 -4.29
CA SER A 232 -8.95 11.54 -3.25
C SER A 232 -9.99 12.48 -3.86
N PRO A 233 -11.19 12.00 -4.23
CA PRO A 233 -12.18 12.81 -4.95
C PRO A 233 -12.93 13.81 -4.09
N GLY A 234 -12.83 13.72 -2.75
CA GLY A 234 -13.60 14.56 -1.85
C GLY A 234 -15.06 14.08 -1.68
N GLY A 235 -15.25 12.95 -1.00
CA GLY A 235 -16.57 12.39 -0.67
C GLY A 235 -17.22 11.56 -1.76
N GLY A 236 -16.45 10.90 -2.61
CA GLY A 236 -16.94 9.96 -3.63
C GLY A 236 -17.62 10.60 -4.85
N ARG A 237 -17.56 11.93 -4.99
CA ARG A 237 -18.23 12.68 -6.05
C ARG A 237 -17.29 13.19 -7.15
N ALA A 238 -16.42 12.32 -7.65
CA ALA A 238 -15.50 12.69 -8.72
C ALA A 238 -16.24 12.80 -10.07
N GLY A 239 -16.09 13.92 -10.76
CA GLY A 239 -16.50 14.04 -12.16
C GLY A 239 -15.58 13.27 -13.11
N GLY A 240 -16.02 13.00 -14.34
CA GLY A 240 -15.29 12.16 -15.30
C GLY A 240 -13.87 12.62 -15.65
N ASP A 241 -13.58 13.91 -15.57
CA ASP A 241 -12.25 14.47 -15.82
C ASP A 241 -11.49 14.86 -14.53
N SER A 242 -11.90 14.33 -13.37
CA SER A 242 -11.19 14.58 -12.12
C SER A 242 -9.87 13.82 -12.07
N LEU A 243 -8.92 14.35 -11.28
CA LEU A 243 -7.65 13.66 -11.01
C LEU A 243 -7.90 12.26 -10.42
N ALA A 244 -8.87 12.13 -9.51
CA ALA A 244 -9.16 10.87 -8.85
C ALA A 244 -9.63 9.76 -9.82
N VAL A 245 -10.52 10.09 -10.76
CA VAL A 245 -10.96 9.13 -11.79
C VAL A 245 -9.81 8.77 -12.72
N TRP A 246 -9.02 9.76 -13.13
CA TRP A 246 -7.86 9.53 -13.96
C TRP A 246 -6.82 8.64 -13.26
N SER A 247 -6.46 8.93 -12.00
CA SER A 247 -5.49 8.16 -11.23
C SER A 247 -5.95 6.71 -11.02
N ASN A 248 -7.22 6.52 -10.66
CA ASN A 248 -7.82 5.18 -10.56
C ASN A 248 -7.72 4.41 -11.88
N THR A 249 -7.99 5.08 -13.01
CA THR A 249 -7.89 4.47 -14.34
C THR A 249 -6.43 4.09 -14.64
N MET A 250 -5.47 4.94 -14.32
CA MET A 250 -4.04 4.66 -14.53
C MET A 250 -3.56 3.51 -13.63
N ARG A 251 -3.88 3.53 -12.34
CA ARG A 251 -3.51 2.42 -11.44
C ARG A 251 -4.06 1.08 -11.94
N LYS A 252 -5.33 1.00 -12.28
CA LYS A 252 -5.96 -0.23 -12.79
C LYS A 252 -5.41 -0.66 -14.16
N ARG A 253 -4.98 0.30 -14.99
CA ARG A 253 -4.35 0.00 -16.28
C ARG A 253 -2.98 -0.60 -16.11
N TYR A 254 -2.17 -0.03 -15.22
CA TYR A 254 -0.76 -0.41 -15.10
C TYR A 254 -0.51 -1.53 -14.09
N PHE A 255 -1.43 -1.78 -13.17
CA PHE A 255 -1.26 -2.79 -12.11
C PHE A 255 -2.52 -3.63 -11.94
N PRO A 256 -2.42 -4.96 -11.98
CA PRO A 256 -3.57 -5.84 -11.77
C PRO A 256 -3.93 -5.91 -10.28
N ASN A 257 -4.93 -5.14 -9.86
CA ASN A 257 -5.44 -5.16 -8.48
C ASN A 257 -6.68 -6.06 -8.33
N PRO A 258 -6.94 -6.60 -7.13
CA PRO A 258 -8.11 -7.41 -6.87
C PRO A 258 -9.43 -6.69 -7.13
N ALA A 259 -10.40 -7.44 -7.64
CA ALA A 259 -11.81 -7.09 -7.67
C ALA A 259 -12.62 -8.24 -7.07
N PRO A 260 -13.81 -7.97 -6.50
CA PRO A 260 -14.64 -9.03 -5.92
C PRO A 260 -15.01 -10.10 -6.95
N ASP A 261 -14.52 -11.33 -6.77
CA ASP A 261 -14.69 -12.45 -7.72
C ASP A 261 -15.05 -13.79 -7.04
N GLY A 262 -15.21 -13.78 -5.72
CA GLY A 262 -15.46 -14.98 -4.91
C GLY A 262 -14.23 -15.43 -4.10
N PHE A 263 -13.01 -15.27 -4.61
CA PHE A 263 -11.78 -15.40 -3.82
C PHE A 263 -11.48 -14.09 -3.08
N TYR A 264 -11.64 -12.96 -3.75
CA TYR A 264 -11.57 -11.64 -3.16
C TYR A 264 -12.96 -11.12 -2.81
N THR A 265 -13.08 -10.48 -1.65
CA THR A 265 -14.23 -9.64 -1.28
C THR A 265 -13.81 -8.17 -1.35
N GLY A 266 -14.76 -7.22 -1.30
CA GLY A 266 -14.43 -5.78 -1.36
C GLY A 266 -15.53 -4.94 -1.95
N ASN A 267 -15.15 -3.81 -2.51
CA ASN A 267 -16.08 -2.85 -3.11
C ASN A 267 -16.74 -3.40 -4.37
N ARG A 268 -18.06 -3.61 -4.29
CA ARG A 268 -18.89 -4.10 -5.41
C ARG A 268 -19.68 -2.97 -6.10
N THR A 269 -19.60 -1.74 -5.57
CA THR A 269 -20.34 -0.61 -6.10
C THR A 269 -19.50 0.09 -7.17
N PRO A 270 -19.89 0.03 -8.45
CA PRO A 270 -19.13 0.70 -9.49
C PRO A 270 -19.30 2.22 -9.38
N HIS A 271 -18.22 2.95 -9.49
CA HIS A 271 -18.26 4.40 -9.68
C HIS A 271 -18.68 4.72 -11.11
N PRO A 272 -19.55 5.74 -11.34
CA PRO A 272 -20.13 6.00 -12.68
C PRO A 272 -19.10 6.18 -13.80
N GLN A 273 -17.93 6.76 -13.51
CA GLN A 273 -16.88 7.03 -14.50
C GLN A 273 -15.69 6.08 -14.41
N ALA A 274 -15.40 5.56 -13.21
CA ALA A 274 -14.23 4.71 -12.98
C ALA A 274 -14.55 3.21 -12.94
N GLY A 275 -15.82 2.81 -12.93
CA GLY A 275 -16.21 1.41 -12.73
C GLY A 275 -15.88 0.92 -11.33
N LEU A 276 -15.56 -0.37 -11.15
CA LEU A 276 -15.09 -0.89 -9.88
C LEU A 276 -13.78 -0.20 -9.49
N LEU A 277 -13.74 0.37 -8.29
CA LEU A 277 -12.60 1.16 -7.83
C LEU A 277 -11.38 0.30 -7.52
N GLN A 278 -11.58 -0.95 -7.09
CA GLN A 278 -10.49 -1.83 -6.64
C GLN A 278 -9.66 -1.15 -5.52
N ASP A 279 -10.35 -0.48 -4.61
CA ASP A 279 -9.83 0.39 -3.57
C ASP A 279 -9.66 -0.35 -2.23
N TYR A 280 -10.72 -1.06 -1.78
CA TYR A 280 -10.66 -1.90 -0.59
C TYR A 280 -11.09 -3.33 -0.92
N TYR A 281 -10.39 -4.30 -0.33
CA TYR A 281 -10.61 -5.72 -0.59
C TYR A 281 -10.04 -6.60 0.52
N ALA A 282 -10.46 -7.88 0.55
CA ALA A 282 -9.93 -8.87 1.47
C ALA A 282 -9.85 -10.25 0.84
N TRP A 283 -8.92 -11.06 1.36
CA TRP A 283 -8.74 -12.47 0.97
C TRP A 283 -8.16 -13.29 2.12
N GLU A 284 -8.29 -14.61 2.04
CA GLU A 284 -7.57 -15.53 2.94
C GLU A 284 -6.41 -16.20 2.21
N TRP A 285 -5.28 -16.39 2.93
CA TRP A 285 -4.11 -17.11 2.46
C TRP A 285 -3.50 -17.87 3.63
N GLY A 286 -3.43 -19.22 3.53
CA GLY A 286 -3.04 -20.04 4.66
C GLY A 286 -3.99 -19.87 5.85
N ASP A 287 -3.41 -19.64 7.01
CA ASP A 287 -4.15 -19.40 8.25
C ASP A 287 -4.47 -17.91 8.51
N ALA A 288 -4.29 -17.04 7.53
CA ALA A 288 -4.43 -15.61 7.71
C ALA A 288 -5.51 -14.98 6.81
N LEU A 289 -6.22 -13.98 7.38
CA LEU A 289 -7.07 -13.03 6.68
C LEU A 289 -6.26 -11.74 6.43
N PHE A 290 -6.35 -11.22 5.23
CA PHE A 290 -5.78 -9.96 4.76
C PHE A 290 -6.89 -9.01 4.40
N VAL A 291 -6.89 -7.80 4.98
CA VAL A 291 -7.91 -6.77 4.76
C VAL A 291 -7.22 -5.47 4.37
N VAL A 292 -7.48 -4.98 3.17
CA VAL A 292 -7.00 -3.69 2.66
C VAL A 292 -8.12 -2.67 2.79
N LEU A 293 -7.79 -1.50 3.35
CA LEU A 293 -8.72 -0.39 3.57
C LEU A 293 -8.31 0.84 2.75
N ASP A 294 -9.32 1.58 2.31
CA ASP A 294 -9.18 2.87 1.62
C ASP A 294 -9.74 4.02 2.46
N PRO A 295 -8.90 4.91 2.99
CA PRO A 295 -9.36 6.08 3.74
C PRO A 295 -9.62 7.32 2.87
N PHE A 296 -9.58 7.24 1.53
CA PHE A 296 -9.53 8.43 0.66
C PHE A 296 -10.79 8.68 -0.16
N TRP A 297 -11.35 7.68 -0.82
CA TRP A 297 -12.49 7.86 -1.75
C TRP A 297 -13.71 8.51 -1.11
N PHE A 298 -14.02 8.18 0.12
CA PHE A 298 -15.20 8.67 0.83
C PHE A 298 -14.93 9.86 1.76
N THR A 299 -13.66 10.21 2.00
CA THR A 299 -13.26 11.36 2.81
C THR A 299 -13.64 12.65 2.10
N PRO A 300 -14.48 13.53 2.70
CA PRO A 300 -14.77 14.83 2.14
C PRO A 300 -13.50 15.68 1.99
N LYS A 301 -13.46 16.54 0.97
CA LYS A 301 -12.37 17.49 0.82
C LYS A 301 -12.38 18.45 2.02
N GLN A 302 -11.31 18.45 2.81
CA GLN A 302 -11.16 19.36 3.92
C GLN A 302 -10.94 20.79 3.42
N ARG A 303 -11.63 21.74 4.06
CA ARG A 303 -11.43 23.16 3.87
C ARG A 303 -10.98 23.74 5.22
N GLY A 304 -9.69 24.11 5.33
CA GLY A 304 -9.11 24.70 6.53
C GLY A 304 -8.59 23.71 7.56
N GLU A 305 -8.28 24.18 8.76
CA GLU A 305 -7.91 23.33 9.91
C GLU A 305 -9.12 22.48 10.28
N GLY A 306 -9.03 21.20 10.00
CA GLY A 306 -10.19 20.33 9.94
C GLY A 306 -10.41 19.53 11.19
N ASP A 307 -11.64 19.36 11.53
CA ASP A 307 -12.13 18.29 12.36
C ASP A 307 -11.80 16.95 11.68
N ASN A 308 -10.97 16.12 12.31
CA ASN A 308 -10.55 14.83 11.78
C ASN A 308 -11.71 13.81 11.68
N TRP A 309 -12.89 14.11 12.22
CA TRP A 309 -14.12 13.38 11.94
C TRP A 309 -14.55 13.43 10.47
N ASN A 310 -14.05 14.39 9.69
CA ASN A 310 -14.30 14.43 8.24
C ASN A 310 -13.56 13.33 7.47
N ARG A 311 -12.55 12.71 8.05
CA ARG A 311 -11.89 11.54 7.47
C ARG A 311 -12.70 10.29 7.78
N THR A 312 -12.92 9.46 6.74
CA THR A 312 -13.86 8.35 6.86
C THR A 312 -13.59 7.25 5.84
N LEU A 313 -13.80 6.01 6.26
CA LEU A 313 -13.92 4.87 5.33
C LEU A 313 -15.24 4.93 4.53
N GLY A 314 -16.23 5.71 4.98
CA GLY A 314 -17.58 5.66 4.49
C GLY A 314 -18.38 4.47 5.06
N ALA A 315 -19.70 4.65 5.20
CA ALA A 315 -20.57 3.67 5.85
C ALA A 315 -20.53 2.27 5.19
N GLY A 316 -20.40 2.24 3.86
CA GLY A 316 -20.35 0.98 3.10
C GLY A 316 -19.11 0.14 3.42
N GLN A 317 -17.94 0.75 3.40
CA GLN A 317 -16.67 0.08 3.72
C GLN A 317 -16.59 -0.30 5.20
N HIS A 318 -17.02 0.61 6.11
CA HIS A 318 -17.07 0.34 7.54
C HIS A 318 -17.94 -0.90 7.87
N ALA A 319 -19.14 -0.97 7.31
CA ALA A 319 -20.02 -2.13 7.49
C ALA A 319 -19.46 -3.41 6.85
N TRP A 320 -18.79 -3.30 5.69
CA TRP A 320 -18.10 -4.42 5.05
C TRP A 320 -16.93 -4.92 5.90
N LEU A 321 -16.15 -4.03 6.50
CA LEU A 321 -15.05 -4.38 7.41
C LEU A 321 -15.56 -5.23 8.58
N GLY A 322 -16.61 -4.77 9.26
CA GLY A 322 -17.22 -5.51 10.38
C GLY A 322 -17.62 -6.93 9.95
N ARG A 323 -18.40 -7.06 8.89
CA ARG A 323 -18.83 -8.39 8.38
C ARG A 323 -17.64 -9.28 7.97
N THR A 324 -16.60 -8.71 7.35
CA THR A 324 -15.42 -9.45 6.91
C THR A 324 -14.65 -10.01 8.11
N LEU A 325 -14.45 -9.22 9.14
CA LEU A 325 -13.76 -9.64 10.36
C LEU A 325 -14.54 -10.68 11.14
N GLU A 326 -15.88 -10.52 11.29
CA GLU A 326 -16.78 -11.42 12.03
C GLU A 326 -16.92 -12.78 11.32
N SER A 327 -16.99 -12.80 10.00
CA SER A 327 -17.19 -14.04 9.24
C SER A 327 -15.93 -14.90 9.13
N SER A 328 -14.75 -14.31 9.23
CA SER A 328 -13.48 -15.03 9.03
C SER A 328 -13.14 -15.91 10.24
N LYS A 329 -12.75 -17.15 9.95
CA LYS A 329 -12.20 -18.12 10.91
C LYS A 329 -10.68 -18.23 10.81
N ALA A 330 -10.02 -17.28 10.14
CA ALA A 330 -8.58 -17.22 10.08
C ALA A 330 -7.96 -17.06 11.47
N ARG A 331 -6.84 -17.72 11.71
CA ARG A 331 -6.13 -17.66 13.01
C ARG A 331 -5.43 -16.34 13.21
N PHE A 332 -4.91 -15.78 12.11
CA PHE A 332 -4.30 -14.45 12.08
C PHE A 332 -5.15 -13.52 11.24
N LYS A 333 -5.26 -12.26 11.66
CA LYS A 333 -5.95 -11.22 10.91
C LYS A 333 -5.06 -10.00 10.80
N PHE A 334 -4.80 -9.59 9.57
CA PHE A 334 -3.95 -8.45 9.22
C PHE A 334 -4.76 -7.39 8.49
N VAL A 335 -4.63 -6.15 8.91
CA VAL A 335 -5.25 -4.98 8.27
C VAL A 335 -4.17 -4.10 7.69
N PHE A 336 -4.38 -3.61 6.47
CA PHE A 336 -3.47 -2.78 5.71
C PHE A 336 -4.18 -1.49 5.33
N ILE A 337 -3.60 -0.37 5.70
CA ILE A 337 -4.12 0.97 5.41
C ILE A 337 -2.94 1.93 5.33
N HIS A 338 -3.01 2.96 4.48
CA HIS A 338 -1.89 3.89 4.38
C HIS A 338 -1.68 4.70 5.66
N HIS A 339 -2.76 5.27 6.22
CA HIS A 339 -2.76 5.93 7.53
C HIS A 339 -4.08 5.67 8.27
N LEU A 340 -4.09 5.80 9.58
CA LEU A 340 -5.32 5.62 10.37
C LEU A 340 -6.34 6.70 10.00
N VAL A 341 -7.62 6.32 9.96
CA VAL A 341 -8.71 7.26 9.69
C VAL A 341 -8.91 8.17 10.89
N GLY A 342 -8.70 9.46 10.67
CA GLY A 342 -8.75 10.44 11.73
C GLY A 342 -7.37 10.90 12.20
N GLY A 343 -6.49 10.06 12.67
CA GLY A 343 -5.13 10.38 13.07
C GLY A 343 -4.97 11.67 13.89
N PHE A 344 -3.74 12.16 14.05
CA PHE A 344 -3.49 13.49 14.59
C PHE A 344 -3.29 14.51 13.47
N GLU A 345 -3.69 15.75 13.72
CA GLU A 345 -3.58 16.87 12.79
C GLU A 345 -4.26 16.63 11.44
N ASN A 346 -4.10 17.55 10.51
CA ASN A 346 -4.63 17.47 9.16
C ASN A 346 -3.98 16.36 8.31
N GLN A 347 -2.88 15.78 8.76
CA GLN A 347 -2.12 14.79 8.01
C GLN A 347 -2.36 13.34 8.45
N CYS A 348 -3.20 13.11 9.45
CA CYS A 348 -3.55 11.78 9.97
C CYS A 348 -2.34 10.96 10.46
N ARG A 349 -1.44 11.61 11.15
CA ARG A 349 -0.22 11.01 11.70
C ARG A 349 -0.48 10.25 12.99
N GLY A 350 0.49 9.42 13.39
CA GLY A 350 0.50 8.65 14.62
C GLY A 350 -0.05 7.24 14.46
N GLY A 351 0.41 6.36 15.32
CA GLY A 351 0.04 4.94 15.41
C GLY A 351 -0.91 4.68 16.58
N SER A 352 -0.46 3.90 17.58
CA SER A 352 -1.29 3.54 18.75
C SER A 352 -1.81 4.75 19.53
N GLU A 353 -1.07 5.85 19.56
CA GLU A 353 -1.51 7.07 20.25
C GLU A 353 -2.68 7.75 19.51
N ALA A 354 -2.75 7.64 18.18
CA ALA A 354 -3.85 8.15 17.38
C ALA A 354 -5.08 7.23 17.38
N ALA A 355 -4.87 5.95 17.61
CA ALA A 355 -5.91 4.92 17.51
C ALA A 355 -7.15 5.13 18.40
N PRO A 356 -7.10 5.78 19.58
CA PRO A 356 -8.29 6.06 20.38
C PRO A 356 -9.26 7.09 19.80
N PHE A 357 -8.88 7.86 18.77
CA PHE A 357 -9.57 9.07 18.35
C PHE A 357 -10.37 8.92 17.06
N PHE A 358 -11.36 9.80 16.88
CA PHE A 358 -12.20 9.98 15.70
C PHE A 358 -12.87 8.68 15.23
N GLU A 359 -13.05 8.49 13.93
CA GLU A 359 -13.70 7.28 13.41
C GLU A 359 -12.97 6.00 13.78
N TRP A 360 -11.64 6.06 13.96
CA TRP A 360 -10.85 4.91 14.33
C TRP A 360 -11.15 4.43 15.76
N GLY A 361 -11.12 5.32 16.75
CA GLY A 361 -11.23 4.95 18.15
C GLY A 361 -12.46 5.48 18.89
N GLY A 362 -13.19 6.41 18.30
CA GLY A 362 -14.48 6.90 18.81
C GLY A 362 -14.41 8.14 19.67
N LYS A 363 -13.24 8.60 20.10
CA LYS A 363 -13.09 9.78 20.95
C LYS A 363 -12.89 11.05 20.15
N ASN A 364 -13.37 12.16 20.69
CA ASN A 364 -13.01 13.51 20.26
C ASN A 364 -11.55 13.83 20.65
N ALA A 365 -10.99 14.91 20.08
CA ALA A 365 -9.63 15.35 20.39
C ALA A 365 -9.39 15.65 21.88
N ASP A 366 -10.43 16.04 22.62
CA ASP A 366 -10.39 16.29 24.07
C ASP A 366 -10.53 15.02 24.93
N GLY A 367 -10.67 13.83 24.27
CA GLY A 367 -10.85 12.54 24.93
C GLY A 367 -12.28 12.18 25.29
N SER A 368 -13.26 13.03 25.06
CA SER A 368 -14.69 12.74 25.24
C SER A 368 -15.20 11.76 24.18
N GLU A 369 -16.29 11.06 24.48
CA GLU A 369 -16.91 10.14 23.53
C GLU A 369 -17.64 10.92 22.42
N GLY A 370 -17.30 10.62 21.13
CA GLY A 370 -17.85 11.32 19.97
C GLY A 370 -18.46 10.41 18.89
N PHE A 371 -18.19 9.09 18.94
CA PHE A 371 -18.54 8.20 17.83
C PHE A 371 -20.03 8.20 17.48
N LYS A 372 -20.91 8.11 18.47
CA LYS A 372 -22.36 8.07 18.22
C LYS A 372 -22.90 9.35 17.63
N GLU A 373 -22.29 10.49 17.95
CA GLU A 373 -22.64 11.80 17.41
C GLU A 373 -22.22 11.93 15.95
N HIS A 374 -20.97 11.59 15.65
CA HIS A 374 -20.39 11.77 14.31
C HIS A 374 -20.69 10.61 13.35
N ARG A 375 -21.02 9.42 13.87
CA ARG A 375 -21.34 8.21 13.10
C ARG A 375 -22.66 7.57 13.56
N PRO A 376 -23.78 8.30 13.50
CA PRO A 376 -25.07 7.78 13.96
C PRO A 376 -25.47 6.55 13.13
N GLY A 377 -25.85 5.48 13.83
CA GLY A 377 -26.28 4.22 13.20
C GLY A 377 -25.13 3.30 12.73
N TRP A 378 -23.87 3.69 12.88
CA TRP A 378 -22.75 2.78 12.65
C TRP A 378 -22.57 1.87 13.88
N GLY A 379 -21.96 0.70 13.69
CA GLY A 379 -21.79 -0.28 14.77
C GLY A 379 -20.87 0.22 15.89
N ALA A 380 -19.59 0.00 15.75
CA ALA A 380 -18.55 0.37 16.70
C ALA A 380 -17.40 1.12 16.01
N PRO A 381 -16.59 1.89 16.76
CA PRO A 381 -15.34 2.43 16.25
C PRO A 381 -14.46 1.33 15.65
N ILE A 382 -13.64 1.68 14.66
CA ILE A 382 -12.80 0.70 13.95
C ILE A 382 -11.91 -0.06 14.93
N HIS A 383 -11.20 0.64 15.83
CA HIS A 383 -10.34 -0.02 16.84
C HIS A 383 -11.08 -1.06 17.68
N GLN A 384 -12.30 -0.73 18.14
CA GLN A 384 -13.12 -1.68 18.89
C GLN A 384 -13.49 -2.92 18.06
N MET A 385 -13.80 -2.74 16.75
CA MET A 385 -14.03 -3.89 15.85
C MET A 385 -12.77 -4.75 15.70
N LEU A 386 -11.57 -4.12 15.59
CA LEU A 386 -10.31 -4.85 15.51
C LEU A 386 -10.04 -5.68 16.76
N VAL A 387 -10.21 -5.10 17.95
CA VAL A 387 -10.03 -5.76 19.24
C VAL A 387 -11.02 -6.93 19.41
N THR A 388 -12.31 -6.68 19.18
CA THR A 388 -13.38 -7.68 19.32
C THR A 388 -13.16 -8.88 18.41
N ASN A 389 -12.65 -8.64 17.20
CA ASN A 389 -12.40 -9.67 16.20
C ASN A 389 -10.96 -10.22 16.23
N LYS A 390 -10.18 -9.88 17.25
CA LYS A 390 -8.80 -10.35 17.46
C LYS A 390 -7.89 -10.10 16.24
N VAL A 391 -7.93 -8.88 15.71
CA VAL A 391 -6.96 -8.47 14.69
C VAL A 391 -5.59 -8.38 15.34
N ASN A 392 -4.59 -9.02 14.73
CA ASN A 392 -3.26 -9.10 15.29
C ASN A 392 -2.42 -7.86 14.98
N VAL A 393 -2.42 -7.42 13.72
CA VAL A 393 -1.56 -6.32 13.26
C VAL A 393 -2.32 -5.42 12.30
N VAL A 394 -2.21 -4.12 12.50
CA VAL A 394 -2.51 -3.07 11.53
C VAL A 394 -1.19 -2.58 10.97
N PHE A 395 -0.96 -2.83 9.68
CA PHE A 395 0.18 -2.28 8.95
C PHE A 395 -0.20 -0.95 8.34
N HIS A 396 0.60 0.09 8.59
CA HIS A 396 0.39 1.43 8.04
C HIS A 396 1.71 2.07 7.62
N GLY A 397 1.66 3.11 6.81
CA GLY A 397 2.78 3.90 6.31
C GLY A 397 2.59 5.38 6.61
N HIS A 398 2.92 6.25 5.63
CA HIS A 398 2.72 7.70 5.68
C HIS A 398 3.81 8.49 6.42
N ASP A 399 4.36 7.96 7.51
CA ASP A 399 5.32 8.68 8.34
C ASP A 399 6.80 8.34 8.02
N HIS A 400 7.03 7.40 7.09
CA HIS A 400 8.31 7.07 6.45
C HIS A 400 9.38 6.47 7.38
N PHE A 401 9.00 5.83 8.47
CA PHE A 401 9.92 5.16 9.38
C PHE A 401 9.31 3.85 9.90
N TYR A 402 10.06 3.11 10.64
CA TYR A 402 9.58 1.92 11.34
C TYR A 402 9.11 2.29 12.74
N ALA A 403 7.87 1.95 13.10
CA ALA A 403 7.42 1.97 14.48
C ALA A 403 6.57 0.73 14.79
N ARG A 404 6.96 0.00 15.82
CA ARG A 404 6.16 -1.09 16.37
C ARG A 404 5.55 -0.65 17.70
N GLN A 405 4.23 -0.52 17.74
CA GLN A 405 3.45 -0.09 18.89
C GLN A 405 2.34 -1.11 19.18
N ALA A 406 1.67 -1.01 20.31
CA ALA A 406 0.54 -1.89 20.63
C ALA A 406 -0.49 -1.15 21.48
N LEU A 407 -1.77 -1.42 21.22
CA LEU A 407 -2.89 -0.95 22.01
C LEU A 407 -3.96 -2.05 22.07
N ASP A 408 -4.44 -2.37 23.27
CA ASP A 408 -5.53 -3.35 23.51
C ASP A 408 -5.36 -4.70 22.80
N GLY A 409 -4.11 -5.17 22.69
CA GLY A 409 -3.76 -6.42 22.02
C GLY A 409 -3.57 -6.33 20.51
N VAL A 410 -3.87 -5.19 19.88
CA VAL A 410 -3.62 -4.92 18.46
C VAL A 410 -2.24 -4.27 18.29
N ILE A 411 -1.41 -4.78 17.39
CA ILE A 411 -0.14 -4.17 17.03
C ILE A 411 -0.38 -3.15 15.91
N TYR A 412 0.11 -1.93 16.10
CA TYR A 412 0.19 -0.87 15.10
C TYR A 412 1.62 -0.83 14.56
N GLN A 413 1.78 -1.22 13.30
CA GLN A 413 3.08 -1.36 12.66
C GLN A 413 3.23 -0.35 11.52
N GLU A 414 3.94 0.74 11.80
CA GLU A 414 4.41 1.68 10.77
C GLU A 414 5.52 1.05 9.95
N VAL A 415 5.41 1.12 8.62
CA VAL A 415 6.32 0.49 7.66
C VAL A 415 7.31 1.51 7.11
N PRO A 416 8.62 1.23 7.12
CA PRO A 416 9.61 2.19 6.67
C PRO A 416 9.62 2.38 5.16
N GLN A 417 9.98 3.59 4.71
CA GLN A 417 10.17 3.93 3.30
C GLN A 417 11.32 3.10 2.69
N PRO A 418 11.11 2.41 1.53
CA PRO A 418 12.10 1.46 0.99
C PRO A 418 13.27 2.14 0.27
N GLY A 419 13.09 3.35 -0.26
CA GLY A 419 14.08 4.05 -1.10
C GLY A 419 14.80 5.22 -0.42
N PHE A 420 14.50 5.51 0.86
CA PHE A 420 15.13 6.64 1.55
C PHE A 420 16.60 6.32 1.92
N PRO A 421 17.58 7.18 1.54
CA PRO A 421 19.00 6.93 1.81
C PRO A 421 19.39 7.23 3.25
N GLY A 422 18.62 6.74 4.21
CA GLY A 422 18.85 6.92 5.65
C GLY A 422 19.81 5.88 6.23
N ASN A 423 20.12 6.06 7.51
CA ASN A 423 21.01 5.18 8.25
C ASN A 423 20.30 4.33 9.32
N GLY A 424 18.98 4.27 9.28
CA GLY A 424 18.17 3.50 10.22
C GLY A 424 17.97 4.13 11.60
N ARG A 425 18.53 5.31 11.88
CA ARG A 425 18.29 6.02 13.13
C ARG A 425 16.88 6.55 13.21
N PRO A 426 16.25 6.57 14.39
CA PRO A 426 14.92 7.14 14.56
C PRO A 426 14.86 8.59 14.05
N PRO A 427 13.80 8.98 13.36
CA PRO A 427 13.64 10.36 12.91
C PRO A 427 13.40 11.29 14.08
N ARG A 428 13.95 12.51 14.00
CA ARG A 428 13.84 13.50 15.10
C ARG A 428 12.41 13.96 15.34
N ASN A 429 11.58 13.94 14.30
CA ASN A 429 10.19 14.37 14.33
C ASN A 429 9.17 13.27 14.64
N ALA A 430 9.60 12.05 15.00
CA ALA A 430 8.66 10.97 15.34
C ALA A 430 7.70 11.38 16.46
N ALA A 431 8.21 12.04 17.52
CA ALA A 431 7.38 12.51 18.61
C ALA A 431 6.39 13.61 18.19
N GLU A 432 6.78 14.49 17.25
CA GLU A 432 5.89 15.52 16.68
C GLU A 432 4.77 14.88 15.83
N TYR A 433 5.04 13.73 15.21
CA TYR A 433 4.07 12.93 14.48
C TYR A 433 3.17 12.07 15.38
N GLY A 434 3.34 12.18 16.71
CA GLY A 434 2.51 11.49 17.69
C GLY A 434 3.09 10.20 18.26
N TYR A 435 4.21 9.71 17.74
CA TYR A 435 4.83 8.45 18.18
C TYR A 435 5.68 8.67 19.43
N ARG A 436 5.23 8.16 20.57
CA ARG A 436 5.88 8.36 21.88
C ARG A 436 6.39 7.06 22.47
N GLU A 437 5.74 5.94 22.15
CA GLU A 437 6.01 4.63 22.74
C GLU A 437 6.40 3.61 21.67
N GLY A 438 6.89 2.46 22.09
CA GLY A 438 7.25 1.34 21.23
C GLY A 438 8.68 1.37 20.70
N THR A 439 8.94 0.59 19.67
CA THR A 439 10.25 0.52 19.00
C THR A 439 10.20 1.39 17.75
N ILE A 440 10.98 2.46 17.72
CA ILE A 440 11.04 3.42 16.60
C ILE A 440 12.44 3.35 15.98
N LEU A 441 12.50 3.07 14.67
CA LEU A 441 13.73 2.99 13.88
C LEU A 441 13.54 3.74 12.56
N GLY A 442 14.62 4.22 11.95
CA GLY A 442 14.54 4.95 10.68
C GLY A 442 14.53 4.04 9.44
N SER A 443 14.24 4.65 8.30
CA SER A 443 14.39 4.06 6.97
C SER A 443 15.85 3.95 6.52
N PRO A 444 16.19 3.19 5.46
CA PRO A 444 15.30 2.40 4.62
C PRO A 444 14.99 1.01 5.17
N GLY A 445 14.00 0.33 4.57
CA GLY A 445 13.72 -1.07 4.88
C GLY A 445 12.41 -1.57 4.29
N TYR A 446 12.11 -2.81 4.59
CA TYR A 446 10.84 -3.48 4.31
C TYR A 446 10.51 -4.43 5.46
N LEU A 447 9.27 -4.87 5.55
CA LEU A 447 8.90 -5.91 6.50
C LEU A 447 8.86 -7.26 5.80
N ARG A 448 9.46 -8.25 6.45
CA ARG A 448 9.27 -9.67 6.15
C ARG A 448 8.37 -10.28 7.20
N VAL A 449 7.28 -10.89 6.77
CA VAL A 449 6.29 -11.54 7.63
C VAL A 449 6.20 -13.02 7.29
N ARG A 450 6.60 -13.88 8.22
CA ARG A 450 6.50 -15.33 8.10
C ARG A 450 5.34 -15.83 8.92
N VAL A 451 4.37 -16.43 8.27
CA VAL A 451 3.16 -16.99 8.90
C VAL A 451 3.27 -18.49 8.96
N SER A 452 3.15 -19.04 10.15
CA SER A 452 3.03 -20.48 10.39
C SER A 452 1.69 -20.78 11.07
N PRO A 453 1.26 -22.03 11.17
CA PRO A 453 0.02 -22.37 11.89
C PRO A 453 0.02 -21.98 13.38
N LYS A 454 1.20 -21.77 13.96
CA LYS A 454 1.33 -21.51 15.41
C LYS A 454 1.63 -20.06 15.73
N THR A 455 2.37 -19.38 14.85
CA THR A 455 2.94 -18.06 15.14
C THR A 455 3.25 -17.31 13.86
N THR A 456 3.19 -16.00 13.93
CA THR A 456 3.65 -15.09 12.88
C THR A 456 4.87 -14.32 13.36
N MET A 457 5.97 -14.36 12.61
CA MET A 457 7.19 -13.57 12.86
C MET A 457 7.21 -12.36 11.92
N VAL A 458 7.18 -11.17 12.48
CA VAL A 458 7.37 -9.90 11.76
C VAL A 458 8.79 -9.39 11.98
N SER A 459 9.52 -9.12 10.91
CA SER A 459 10.92 -8.69 10.97
C SER A 459 11.14 -7.46 10.09
N LEU A 460 11.79 -6.43 10.64
CA LEU A 460 12.35 -5.35 9.84
C LEU A 460 13.59 -5.87 9.10
N ALA A 461 13.60 -5.77 7.78
CA ALA A 461 14.73 -6.11 6.94
C ALA A 461 15.30 -4.85 6.27
N ARG A 462 16.60 -4.81 6.10
CA ARG A 462 17.34 -3.71 5.46
C ARG A 462 17.80 -4.08 4.06
N PRO A 463 18.05 -3.10 3.15
CA PRO A 463 18.66 -3.38 1.85
C PRO A 463 19.92 -4.24 1.98
N SER A 464 20.08 -5.22 1.09
CA SER A 464 21.21 -6.14 1.11
C SER A 464 22.55 -5.39 0.93
N GLY A 465 23.46 -5.64 1.82
CA GLY A 465 24.80 -4.99 1.94
C GLY A 465 25.16 -4.63 3.37
N SER A 466 24.21 -4.60 4.28
CA SER A 466 24.44 -4.36 5.70
C SER A 466 24.73 -5.63 6.52
N GLY A 467 24.70 -6.83 5.91
CA GLY A 467 25.09 -8.11 6.55
C GLY A 467 24.42 -8.43 7.90
N ALA A 468 23.44 -7.65 8.30
CA ALA A 468 22.93 -7.64 9.65
C ALA A 468 21.71 -8.54 9.81
N GLU A 469 21.63 -9.20 10.95
CA GLU A 469 20.42 -9.68 11.56
C GLU A 469 19.32 -8.61 11.43
N ALA A 470 18.05 -9.03 11.36
CA ALA A 470 16.93 -8.10 11.35
C ALA A 470 17.07 -7.13 12.53
N PRO A 471 17.12 -5.80 12.29
CA PRO A 471 17.37 -4.83 13.37
C PRO A 471 16.28 -4.84 14.44
N HIS A 472 15.11 -5.37 14.11
CA HIS A 472 14.03 -5.67 15.05
C HIS A 472 13.15 -6.79 14.49
N ALA A 473 12.72 -7.69 15.36
CA ALA A 473 11.75 -8.73 15.05
C ALA A 473 10.87 -9.00 16.27
N TYR A 474 9.62 -9.41 16.02
CA TYR A 474 8.71 -9.81 17.07
C TYR A 474 7.77 -10.92 16.60
N GLU A 475 7.28 -11.67 17.56
CA GLU A 475 6.35 -12.78 17.34
C GLU A 475 4.92 -12.36 17.68
N VAL A 476 3.97 -12.87 16.92
CA VAL A 476 2.52 -12.68 17.10
C VAL A 476 1.88 -14.04 17.24
N SER A 477 1.13 -14.23 18.31
CA SER A 477 0.31 -15.42 18.53
C SER A 477 -1.10 -15.24 17.96
N PRO A 478 -1.81 -16.33 17.63
CA PRO A 478 -3.17 -16.28 17.08
C PRO A 478 -4.19 -15.67 18.05
#